data_98868ded4b73f7634a946e5d14c9cc5c
#
_entry.id   98868ded4b73f7634a946e5d14c9cc5c
#
_cell.length_a   1.000
_cell.length_b   1.000
_cell.length_c   1.000
_cell.angle_alpha   90.00
_cell.angle_beta   90.00
_cell.angle_gamma   90.00
#
_symmetry.space_group_name_H-M   'P 1'
#
loop_
_entity.id
_entity.type
_entity.pdbx_description
1 polymer ?
#
loop_
_entity_poly.entity_id
_entity_poly.type
_entity_poly.pdbx_seq_one_letter_code
_entity_poly.pdbx_strand_id
1 'polypeptide(L)' 'MRTIGIIGGGQLGLMIAEQARMLGARTVCLDPSHDAPAFAVCD' A
#
# COMPACT_ATOMS: atom_id res chain seq x y z
N MET A 1 4.94 15.23 5.21
CA MET A 1 4.43 14.07 4.44
C MET A 1 3.94 13.00 5.40
N ARG A 2 2.77 12.46 5.15
CA ARG A 2 2.21 11.38 5.97
C ARG A 2 2.66 10.04 5.44
N THR A 3 2.83 9.10 6.37
CA THR A 3 3.11 7.73 6.02
C THR A 3 1.98 6.86 6.55
N ILE A 4 1.41 6.04 5.68
CA ILE A 4 0.31 5.15 6.01
C ILE A 4 0.82 3.72 5.96
N GLY A 5 0.62 3.00 7.05
CA GLY A 5 0.96 1.59 7.11
C GLY A 5 -0.25 0.75 6.70
N ILE A 6 -0.02 -0.22 5.83
CA ILE A 6 -1.08 -1.12 5.36
C ILE A 6 -0.69 -2.53 5.74
N ILE A 7 -1.52 -3.19 6.53
CA ILE A 7 -1.31 -4.59 6.87
C ILE A 7 -2.22 -5.42 5.98
N GLY A 8 -1.60 -6.25 5.15
CA GLY A 8 -2.31 -6.99 4.13
C GLY A 8 -2.23 -6.28 2.79
N GLY A 9 -1.41 -6.79 1.88
CA GLY A 9 -1.15 -6.17 0.59
C GLY A 9 -1.97 -6.75 -0.56
N GLY A 10 -3.13 -7.38 -0.27
CA GLY A 10 -4.00 -7.92 -1.30
C GLY A 10 -4.74 -6.83 -2.07
N GLN A 11 -5.83 -7.20 -2.74
CA GLN A 11 -6.56 -6.28 -3.61
C GLN A 11 -7.07 -5.04 -2.87
N LEU A 12 -7.59 -5.23 -1.67
CA LEU A 12 -8.07 -4.09 -0.87
C LEU A 12 -6.91 -3.19 -0.45
N GLY A 13 -5.79 -3.78 -0.06
CA GLY A 13 -4.59 -3.01 0.28
C GLY A 13 -4.09 -2.21 -0.91
N LEU A 14 -4.15 -2.79 -2.09
CA LEU A 14 -3.80 -2.10 -3.33
C LEU A 14 -4.68 -0.86 -3.53
N MET A 15 -5.98 -1.00 -3.35
CA MET A 15 -6.90 0.12 -3.51
C MET A 15 -6.62 1.24 -2.51
N ILE A 16 -6.32 0.87 -1.27
CA ILE A 16 -5.97 1.84 -0.23
C ILE A 16 -4.67 2.55 -0.58
N ALA A 17 -3.67 1.81 -1.04
CA ALA A 17 -2.37 2.38 -1.39
C ALA A 17 -2.50 3.36 -2.57
N GLU A 18 -3.32 3.02 -3.55
CA GLU A 18 -3.57 3.91 -4.68
C GLU A 18 -4.20 5.22 -4.25
N GLN A 19 -5.20 5.16 -3.35
CA GLN A 19 -5.84 6.37 -2.84
C GLN A 19 -4.89 7.19 -1.99
N ALA A 20 -4.09 6.54 -1.15
CA ALA A 20 -3.10 7.24 -0.34
C ALA A 20 -2.09 7.98 -1.21
N ARG A 21 -1.66 7.34 -2.28
CA ARG A 21 -0.71 7.95 -3.21
C ARG A 21 -1.30 9.19 -3.87
N MET A 22 -2.57 9.14 -4.24
CA MET A 22 -3.26 10.30 -4.82
C MET A 22 -3.35 11.46 -3.84
N LEU A 23 -3.38 11.15 -2.54
CA LEU A 23 -3.40 12.17 -1.50
C LEU A 23 -2.01 12.65 -1.09
N GLY A 24 -0.98 12.15 -1.74
CA GLY A 24 0.39 12.56 -1.47
C GLY A 24 1.02 11.89 -0.26
N ALA A 25 0.45 10.80 0.23
CA ALA A 25 1.00 10.08 1.36
C ALA A 25 1.97 8.99 0.89
N ARG A 26 2.95 8.69 1.73
CA ARG A 26 3.79 7.50 1.53
C ARG A 26 3.06 6.30 2.09
N THR A 27 3.31 5.13 1.51
CA THR A 27 2.70 3.91 1.98
C THR A 27 3.76 2.85 2.28
N VAL A 28 3.54 2.12 3.36
CA VAL A 28 4.33 0.97 3.74
C VAL A 28 3.38 -0.20 3.86
N CYS A 29 3.66 -1.26 3.13
CA CYS A 29 2.77 -2.41 3.04
C CYS A 29 3.44 -3.64 3.63
N LEU A 30 2.71 -4.39 4.44
CA LEU A 30 3.19 -5.60 5.07
C LEU A 30 2.28 -6.76 4.68
N ASP A 31 2.84 -7.79 4.06
CA ASP A 31 2.08 -8.95 3.62
C ASP A 31 3.03 -10.17 3.57
N PRO A 32 2.57 -11.36 3.96
CA PRO A 32 3.40 -12.55 3.90
C PRO A 32 3.77 -12.99 2.48
N SER A 33 3.01 -12.55 1.48
CA SER A 33 3.31 -12.86 0.08
C SER A 33 4.15 -11.75 -0.52
N HIS A 34 5.32 -12.08 -1.07
CA HIS A 34 6.20 -11.06 -1.63
C HIS A 34 5.77 -10.59 -3.03
N ASP A 35 4.71 -11.17 -3.58
CA ASP A 35 4.13 -10.69 -4.83
C ASP A 35 2.73 -10.11 -4.61
N ALA A 36 2.44 -9.63 -3.41
CA ALA A 36 1.15 -9.04 -3.10
C ALA A 36 0.86 -7.84 -4.02
N PRO A 37 -0.40 -7.70 -4.50
CA PRO A 37 -0.74 -6.64 -5.45
C PRO A 37 -0.38 -5.23 -5.00
N ALA A 38 -0.53 -4.91 -3.72
CA ALA A 38 -0.24 -3.57 -3.22
C ALA A 38 1.23 -3.20 -3.31
N PHE A 39 2.13 -4.18 -3.40
CA PHE A 39 3.57 -3.90 -3.48
C PHE A 39 3.93 -3.17 -4.76
N ALA A 40 3.10 -3.23 -5.79
CA ALA A 40 3.35 -2.53 -7.03
C ALA A 40 3.20 -1.01 -6.89
N VAL A 41 2.45 -0.54 -5.91
CA VAL A 41 2.18 0.90 -5.71
C VAL A 41 2.68 1.44 -4.38
N CYS A 42 3.05 0.59 -3.44
CA CYS A 42 3.62 1.03 -2.16
C CYS A 42 5.05 1.53 -2.33
N ASP A 43 5.41 2.41 -1.44
CA ASP A 43 6.78 2.94 -1.39
C ASP A 43 7.79 2.00 -0.77
#